data_c6dfb0d91d1ece5f1d6d632140bcdb19
#
_entry.id   c6dfb0d91d1ece5f1d6d632140bcdb19
#
_cell.length_a   1.000
_cell.length_b   1.000
_cell.length_c   1.000
_cell.angle_alpha   90.00
_cell.angle_beta   90.00
_cell.angle_gamma   90.00
#
_symmetry.space_group_name_H-M   'P 1'
#
loop_
_entity.id
_entity.type
_entity.pdbx_description
1 polymer ?
#
loop_
_entity_poly.entity_id
_entity_poly.type
_entity_poly.pdbx_seq_one_letter_code
_entity_poly.pdbx_strand_id
1 'polypeptide(L)'
;MVVRKETQQTGVKVNQPAQRNVPHGIRALSAILAMVMTMALMLLYAPMPHAKAEETPETQSGAMLSIDSSTAVLTDTSGYHLSATVTNTTDQEIPSGTLTLAMNAFYTFVSRNDIQEWSEGIGQIPTPDIVGQSEVPALQPGASANVRIDAESSQEALASIHSWGPKPVTLNYEADGVQQDEAHTFATRTGAGLNTPDTPAMNITIVQPLEAQGWTTDNTMLEQLVNKGGVTSAELSKIAVPGKEDEARLKSLEETFTKHDKLQVVADPTYLKAMSMPTQVDGITQPSLFDITAYSALNDSKTYDSSGVGTSQWSAEQALKSYQSALGDPNASMTTYAWQGTGNWTIEALTKAKQQGYDTVIATHDFGADDAATAETGKAIVSTDTGDVTVLTAQSVLSNLAQGKATSSDAEADGEGTTAGRLARFVAQSAFYQMEQPYSERNLLVCLNGNSDPAVVDALMTDVEQSPWLNITDLNTLNNADPALSGDDAAAIVPQSDGIN
;
A
#
# COMPACT_ATOMS: atom_id res chain seq x y z
N MET A 1 58.41 39.86 16.91
CA MET A 1 58.77 39.57 18.31
C MET A 1 58.10 38.26 18.66
N VAL A 2 58.89 37.18 18.66
CA VAL A 2 58.48 35.79 18.76
C VAL A 2 58.48 35.42 20.24
N VAL A 3 57.47 34.80 20.77
CA VAL A 3 57.55 34.07 22.05
C VAL A 3 56.98 32.67 21.83
N ARG A 4 57.91 31.68 21.81
CA ARG A 4 57.66 30.26 21.92
C ARG A 4 57.33 29.93 23.37
N LYS A 5 56.32 29.13 23.64
CA LYS A 5 56.15 28.42 24.91
C LYS A 5 56.32 26.93 24.69
N GLU A 6 57.33 26.38 25.27
CA GLU A 6 57.58 24.95 25.46
C GLU A 6 56.63 24.39 26.51
N THR A 7 56.06 23.23 26.25
CA THR A 7 55.30 22.49 27.26
C THR A 7 56.09 21.20 27.57
N GLN A 8 56.53 21.09 28.81
CA GLN A 8 57.25 19.94 29.39
C GLN A 8 56.31 18.72 29.50
N GLN A 9 56.79 17.58 29.02
CA GLN A 9 56.19 16.27 29.30
C GLN A 9 56.66 15.80 30.68
N THR A 10 55.76 15.63 31.63
CA THR A 10 56.00 14.92 32.90
C THR A 10 55.54 13.46 32.72
N GLY A 11 56.56 12.56 32.74
CA GLY A 11 56.36 11.11 32.73
C GLY A 11 55.81 10.62 34.08
N VAL A 12 54.68 9.96 34.05
CA VAL A 12 54.13 9.24 35.20
C VAL A 12 54.61 7.79 35.13
N LYS A 13 55.43 7.41 36.12
CA LYS A 13 55.82 6.01 36.36
C LYS A 13 54.64 5.26 36.95
N VAL A 14 54.20 4.23 36.24
CA VAL A 14 53.21 3.26 36.74
C VAL A 14 53.99 2.24 37.63
N ASN A 15 53.69 2.26 38.91
CA ASN A 15 54.14 1.23 39.86
C ASN A 15 53.28 -0.04 39.68
N GLN A 16 53.94 -1.18 39.41
CA GLN A 16 53.36 -2.51 39.50
C GLN A 16 53.02 -2.85 40.97
N PRO A 17 51.80 -3.37 41.26
CA PRO A 17 51.52 -3.84 42.61
C PRO A 17 52.18 -5.21 42.88
N ALA A 18 52.78 -5.32 44.02
CA ALA A 18 53.39 -6.53 44.53
C ALA A 18 52.44 -7.70 44.67
N GLN A 19 52.85 -8.88 44.19
CA GLN A 19 52.08 -10.14 44.39
C GLN A 19 52.00 -10.46 45.89
N ARG A 20 50.80 -10.36 46.48
CA ARG A 20 50.53 -10.89 47.80
C ARG A 20 50.19 -12.37 47.67
N ASN A 21 51.01 -13.24 48.33
CA ASN A 21 50.73 -14.65 48.51
C ASN A 21 49.45 -14.82 49.36
N VAL A 22 48.35 -15.32 48.74
CA VAL A 22 47.08 -15.65 49.43
C VAL A 22 47.17 -17.08 49.97
N PRO A 23 46.87 -17.32 51.25
CA PRO A 23 46.91 -18.66 51.88
C PRO A 23 45.97 -19.64 51.17
N HIS A 24 46.40 -20.92 51.08
CA HIS A 24 45.68 -21.98 50.35
C HIS A 24 44.20 -22.20 50.78
N GLY A 25 43.85 -21.83 52.03
CA GLY A 25 42.47 -21.93 52.54
C GLY A 25 41.46 -20.98 51.89
N ILE A 26 41.90 -19.78 51.44
CA ILE A 26 41.00 -18.78 50.81
C ILE A 26 40.71 -19.16 49.35
N ARG A 27 41.62 -19.88 48.68
CA ARG A 27 41.39 -20.38 47.31
C ARG A 27 40.36 -21.50 47.28
N ALA A 28 40.25 -22.34 48.30
CA ALA A 28 39.22 -23.37 48.40
C ALA A 28 37.83 -22.78 48.63
N LEU A 29 37.74 -21.74 49.49
CA LEU A 29 36.48 -21.07 49.74
C LEU A 29 35.94 -20.30 48.52
N SER A 30 36.84 -19.65 47.76
CA SER A 30 36.44 -18.95 46.52
C SER A 30 36.02 -19.91 45.42
N ALA A 31 36.63 -21.09 45.32
CA ALA A 31 36.23 -22.13 44.37
C ALA A 31 34.86 -22.73 44.69
N ILE A 32 34.54 -22.95 45.98
CA ILE A 32 33.25 -23.44 46.42
C ILE A 32 32.16 -22.38 46.22
N LEU A 33 32.45 -21.10 46.49
CA LEU A 33 31.49 -20.01 46.25
C LEU A 33 31.20 -19.80 44.75
N ALA A 34 32.23 -19.93 43.90
CA ALA A 34 32.06 -19.88 42.45
C ALA A 34 31.23 -21.07 41.92
N MET A 35 31.46 -22.27 42.49
CA MET A 35 30.70 -23.48 42.10
C MET A 35 29.23 -23.42 42.54
N VAL A 36 28.96 -22.87 43.71
CA VAL A 36 27.57 -22.63 44.19
C VAL A 36 26.88 -21.54 43.34
N MET A 37 27.60 -20.49 42.96
CA MET A 37 27.06 -19.43 42.11
C MET A 37 26.79 -19.90 40.68
N THR A 38 27.65 -20.74 40.09
CA THR A 38 27.39 -21.34 38.77
C THR A 38 26.24 -22.36 38.81
N MET A 39 26.09 -23.13 39.91
CA MET A 39 24.98 -24.06 40.08
C MET A 39 23.64 -23.32 40.29
N ALA A 40 23.63 -22.19 41.01
CA ALA A 40 22.47 -21.31 41.13
C ALA A 40 22.11 -20.61 39.82
N LEU A 41 23.10 -20.21 39.00
CA LEU A 41 22.84 -19.69 37.64
C LEU A 41 22.32 -20.77 36.70
N MET A 42 22.77 -22.02 36.77
CA MET A 42 22.26 -23.13 35.97
C MET A 42 20.82 -23.51 36.35
N LEU A 43 20.43 -23.33 37.63
CA LEU A 43 19.03 -23.53 38.07
C LEU A 43 18.12 -22.40 37.61
N LEU A 44 18.65 -21.19 37.33
CA LEU A 44 17.91 -20.07 36.73
C LEU A 44 17.77 -20.19 35.20
N TYR A 45 18.63 -21.02 34.56
CA TYR A 45 18.58 -21.32 33.12
C TYR A 45 18.08 -22.75 32.83
N ALA A 46 17.61 -23.50 33.83
CA ALA A 46 16.89 -24.72 33.54
C ALA A 46 15.62 -24.27 32.75
N PRO A 47 15.35 -24.83 31.54
CA PRO A 47 14.10 -24.56 30.88
C PRO A 47 13.01 -24.97 31.89
N MET A 48 12.27 -24.00 32.40
CA MET A 48 11.01 -24.32 33.07
C MET A 48 10.26 -25.20 32.07
N PRO A 49 9.69 -26.33 32.53
CA PRO A 49 8.69 -26.97 31.73
C PRO A 49 7.69 -25.82 31.47
N HIS A 50 7.62 -25.38 30.22
CA HIS A 50 6.54 -24.53 29.78
C HIS A 50 5.32 -25.37 30.21
N ALA A 51 4.58 -24.91 31.24
CA ALA A 51 3.20 -25.26 31.32
C ALA A 51 2.73 -25.00 29.89
N LYS A 52 2.36 -26.04 29.12
CA LYS A 52 1.52 -25.86 27.98
C LYS A 52 0.47 -24.88 28.53
N ALA A 53 0.51 -23.62 28.08
CA ALA A 53 -0.68 -22.85 28.12
C ALA A 53 -1.70 -23.85 27.57
N GLU A 54 -2.72 -24.16 28.32
CA GLU A 54 -3.91 -24.77 27.76
C GLU A 54 -4.12 -23.92 26.52
N GLU A 55 -3.89 -24.55 25.36
CA GLU A 55 -4.26 -23.97 24.09
C GLU A 55 -5.71 -23.58 24.35
N THR A 56 -5.94 -22.28 24.46
CA THR A 56 -7.29 -21.75 24.33
C THR A 56 -7.80 -22.50 23.12
N PRO A 57 -8.87 -23.31 23.21
CA PRO A 57 -9.27 -24.09 22.06
C PRO A 57 -9.29 -23.09 20.93
N GLU A 58 -8.45 -23.32 19.90
CA GLU A 58 -8.62 -22.65 18.61
C GLU A 58 -10.10 -22.82 18.36
N THR A 59 -10.81 -21.71 18.34
CA THR A 59 -12.23 -21.71 18.00
C THR A 59 -12.20 -22.25 16.58
N GLN A 60 -12.44 -23.57 16.41
CA GLN A 60 -12.58 -24.15 15.07
C GLN A 60 -13.77 -23.39 14.50
N SER A 61 -13.46 -22.40 13.67
CA SER A 61 -14.46 -21.65 12.94
C SER A 61 -15.34 -22.67 12.26
N GLY A 62 -16.59 -22.73 12.68
CA GLY A 62 -17.58 -23.67 12.10
C GLY A 62 -18.08 -23.16 10.76
N ALA A 63 -17.91 -21.87 10.52
CA ALA A 63 -18.29 -21.18 9.30
C ALA A 63 -17.15 -20.23 8.85
N MET A 64 -17.28 -19.67 7.67
CA MET A 64 -16.46 -18.59 7.16
C MET A 64 -17.36 -17.43 6.76
N LEU A 65 -17.08 -16.25 7.31
CA LEU A 65 -17.72 -14.99 6.96
C LEU A 65 -16.93 -14.31 5.83
N SER A 66 -17.66 -13.78 4.84
CA SER A 66 -17.11 -12.96 3.77
C SER A 66 -17.97 -11.72 3.63
N ILE A 67 -17.38 -10.53 3.76
CA ILE A 67 -18.08 -9.26 3.56
C ILE A 67 -18.07 -8.93 2.07
N ASP A 68 -19.23 -9.02 1.42
CA ASP A 68 -19.37 -8.79 -0.01
C ASP A 68 -19.47 -7.30 -0.34
N SER A 69 -20.17 -6.54 0.51
CA SER A 69 -20.28 -5.08 0.44
C SER A 69 -20.62 -4.48 1.80
N SER A 70 -20.11 -3.26 2.06
CA SER A 70 -20.43 -2.52 3.28
C SER A 70 -20.42 -1.01 3.01
N THR A 71 -21.11 -0.24 3.85
CA THR A 71 -21.05 1.22 3.84
C THR A 71 -19.77 1.69 4.53
N ALA A 72 -18.75 2.06 3.76
CA ALA A 72 -17.46 2.52 4.29
C ALA A 72 -17.55 3.94 4.87
N VAL A 73 -18.34 4.84 4.23
CA VAL A 73 -18.53 6.23 4.64
C VAL A 73 -19.95 6.45 5.21
N LEU A 74 -20.05 6.79 6.49
CA LEU A 74 -21.30 7.09 7.17
C LEU A 74 -21.55 8.59 7.21
N THR A 75 -22.66 9.03 6.62
CA THR A 75 -23.16 10.40 6.74
C THR A 75 -24.33 10.47 7.74
N ASP A 76 -24.88 11.66 7.97
CA ASP A 76 -26.07 11.85 8.81
C ASP A 76 -27.34 11.15 8.24
N THR A 77 -27.32 10.78 6.96
CA THR A 77 -28.49 10.28 6.24
C THR A 77 -28.28 8.96 5.51
N SER A 78 -27.04 8.45 5.40
CA SER A 78 -26.75 7.29 4.55
C SER A 78 -27.33 5.96 5.07
N GLY A 79 -27.52 5.81 6.38
CA GLY A 79 -27.71 4.49 6.96
C GLY A 79 -26.44 3.63 6.89
N TYR A 80 -26.56 2.34 7.25
CA TYR A 80 -25.51 1.34 7.07
C TYR A 80 -26.10 0.13 6.34
N HIS A 81 -25.49 -0.24 5.24
CA HIS A 81 -25.89 -1.37 4.41
C HIS A 81 -24.73 -2.35 4.32
N LEU A 82 -25.02 -3.63 4.59
CA LEU A 82 -24.05 -4.71 4.53
C LEU A 82 -24.63 -5.90 3.81
N SER A 83 -23.84 -6.51 2.95
CA SER A 83 -24.08 -7.85 2.41
C SER A 83 -22.90 -8.73 2.78
N ALA A 84 -23.16 -9.92 3.29
CA ALA A 84 -22.16 -10.90 3.65
C ALA A 84 -22.59 -12.30 3.20
N THR A 85 -21.60 -13.12 2.89
CA THR A 85 -21.77 -14.54 2.61
C THR A 85 -21.26 -15.35 3.79
N VAL A 86 -22.14 -16.23 4.32
CA VAL A 86 -21.81 -17.20 5.38
C VAL A 86 -21.65 -18.57 4.73
N THR A 87 -20.50 -19.20 4.87
CA THR A 87 -20.20 -20.51 4.27
C THR A 87 -19.92 -21.53 5.38
N ASN A 88 -20.61 -22.67 5.38
CA ASN A 88 -20.29 -23.79 6.26
C ASN A 88 -19.01 -24.50 5.75
N THR A 89 -17.93 -24.38 6.51
CA THR A 89 -16.64 -25.00 6.17
C THR A 89 -16.43 -26.35 6.85
N THR A 90 -17.40 -26.83 7.63
CA THR A 90 -17.36 -28.10 8.36
C THR A 90 -17.96 -29.26 7.55
N ASP A 91 -17.81 -30.47 8.07
CA ASP A 91 -18.42 -31.68 7.53
C ASP A 91 -19.80 -32.00 8.15
N GLN A 92 -20.31 -31.12 9.01
CA GLN A 92 -21.61 -31.23 9.69
C GLN A 92 -22.54 -30.09 9.25
N GLU A 93 -23.85 -30.31 9.34
CA GLU A 93 -24.83 -29.24 9.19
C GLU A 93 -24.68 -28.22 10.31
N ILE A 94 -24.60 -26.93 9.97
CA ILE A 94 -24.75 -25.84 10.92
C ILE A 94 -26.25 -25.48 10.97
N PRO A 95 -26.90 -25.51 12.14
CA PRO A 95 -28.30 -25.14 12.27
C PRO A 95 -28.53 -23.66 11.92
N SER A 96 -29.78 -23.26 11.74
CA SER A 96 -30.12 -21.85 11.56
C SER A 96 -29.60 -20.99 12.71
N GLY A 97 -29.09 -19.81 12.37
CA GLY A 97 -28.46 -18.91 13.32
C GLY A 97 -28.77 -17.45 13.04
N THR A 98 -28.02 -16.57 13.67
CA THR A 98 -28.15 -15.13 13.55
C THR A 98 -26.82 -14.50 13.21
N LEU A 99 -26.81 -13.68 12.17
CA LEU A 99 -25.71 -12.76 11.86
C LEU A 99 -26.00 -11.42 12.53
N THR A 100 -25.12 -10.97 13.41
CA THR A 100 -25.24 -9.71 14.14
C THR A 100 -24.16 -8.74 13.65
N LEU A 101 -24.58 -7.56 13.22
CA LEU A 101 -23.73 -6.42 12.92
C LEU A 101 -23.73 -5.50 14.14
N ALA A 102 -22.56 -5.24 14.72
CA ALA A 102 -22.40 -4.38 15.88
C ALA A 102 -21.22 -3.41 15.69
N MET A 103 -21.20 -2.32 16.45
CA MET A 103 -20.13 -1.33 16.42
C MET A 103 -19.89 -0.74 17.80
N ASN A 104 -18.84 0.09 17.92
CA ASN A 104 -18.69 1.01 19.04
C ASN A 104 -18.79 2.45 18.53
N ALA A 105 -19.97 3.05 18.71
CA ALA A 105 -20.27 4.41 18.26
C ALA A 105 -19.40 5.49 18.93
N PHE A 106 -18.89 5.21 20.13
CA PHE A 106 -18.13 6.16 20.96
C PHE A 106 -16.61 5.97 20.85
N TYR A 107 -16.15 4.86 20.28
CA TYR A 107 -14.72 4.60 20.18
C TYR A 107 -14.03 5.56 19.23
N THR A 108 -12.79 5.93 19.56
CA THR A 108 -11.91 6.71 18.73
C THR A 108 -10.54 6.04 18.70
N PHE A 109 -10.11 5.62 17.53
CA PHE A 109 -8.77 5.07 17.35
C PHE A 109 -7.73 6.12 17.68
N VAL A 110 -6.67 5.74 18.38
CA VAL A 110 -5.65 6.66 18.90
C VAL A 110 -4.28 6.50 18.25
N SER A 111 -4.06 5.41 17.52
CA SER A 111 -2.83 5.13 16.82
C SER A 111 -3.06 4.29 15.55
N ARG A 112 -2.08 4.27 14.64
CA ARG A 112 -2.09 3.38 13.47
C ARG A 112 -2.07 1.91 13.90
N ASN A 113 -1.33 1.61 14.98
CA ASN A 113 -1.28 0.26 15.53
C ASN A 113 -2.65 -0.21 16.05
N ASP A 114 -3.40 0.66 16.70
CA ASP A 114 -4.76 0.40 17.18
C ASP A 114 -5.72 0.02 16.03
N ILE A 115 -5.61 0.72 14.90
CA ILE A 115 -6.35 0.39 13.68
C ILE A 115 -5.85 -0.95 13.07
N GLN A 116 -4.55 -1.19 13.09
CA GLN A 116 -3.95 -2.42 12.56
C GLN A 116 -4.36 -3.64 13.39
N GLU A 117 -4.23 -3.56 14.71
CA GLU A 117 -4.66 -4.64 15.62
C GLU A 117 -6.15 -4.96 15.47
N TRP A 118 -6.99 -3.94 15.21
CA TRP A 118 -8.40 -4.16 14.92
C TRP A 118 -8.61 -4.91 13.58
N SER A 119 -7.89 -4.54 12.52
CA SER A 119 -7.94 -5.24 11.23
C SER A 119 -7.50 -6.70 11.32
N GLU A 120 -6.60 -7.00 12.25
CA GLU A 120 -6.03 -8.33 12.48
C GLU A 120 -6.88 -9.21 13.41
N GLY A 121 -8.03 -8.70 13.88
CA GLY A 121 -8.90 -9.43 14.81
C GLY A 121 -8.32 -9.63 16.22
N ILE A 122 -7.18 -8.99 16.53
CA ILE A 122 -6.53 -9.11 17.85
C ILE A 122 -6.84 -7.94 18.78
N GLY A 123 -7.38 -6.86 18.27
CA GLY A 123 -7.79 -5.67 19.03
C GLY A 123 -9.00 -5.94 19.91
N GLN A 124 -8.85 -5.83 21.23
CA GLN A 124 -9.91 -6.07 22.23
C GLN A 124 -10.81 -4.84 22.42
N ILE A 125 -11.51 -4.42 21.36
CA ILE A 125 -12.43 -3.27 21.40
C ILE A 125 -13.86 -3.77 21.50
N PRO A 126 -14.58 -3.52 22.60
CA PRO A 126 -15.98 -3.91 22.68
C PRO A 126 -16.84 -3.19 21.63
N THR A 127 -17.77 -3.92 21.01
CA THR A 127 -18.76 -3.38 20.06
C THR A 127 -20.19 -3.58 20.60
N PRO A 128 -20.60 -2.80 21.61
CA PRO A 128 -21.86 -3.02 22.31
C PRO A 128 -23.10 -2.57 21.54
N ASP A 129 -22.94 -1.74 20.52
CA ASP A 129 -24.03 -1.06 19.84
C ASP A 129 -24.50 -1.89 18.65
N ILE A 130 -25.61 -2.63 18.79
CA ILE A 130 -26.16 -3.45 17.71
C ILE A 130 -26.74 -2.53 16.62
N VAL A 131 -26.19 -2.63 15.40
CA VAL A 131 -26.66 -1.92 14.22
C VAL A 131 -27.82 -2.66 13.57
N GLY A 132 -27.72 -3.98 13.47
CA GLY A 132 -28.76 -4.81 12.90
C GLY A 132 -28.48 -6.29 13.03
N GLN A 133 -29.48 -7.10 12.74
CA GLN A 133 -29.41 -8.56 12.78
C GLN A 133 -30.17 -9.16 11.61
N SER A 134 -29.72 -10.31 11.13
CA SER A 134 -30.41 -11.08 10.10
C SER A 134 -30.31 -12.57 10.37
N GLU A 135 -31.35 -13.33 10.01
CA GLU A 135 -31.36 -14.78 10.11
C GLU A 135 -30.48 -15.40 9.02
N VAL A 136 -29.70 -16.41 9.42
CA VAL A 136 -28.96 -17.31 8.53
C VAL A 136 -29.67 -18.65 8.53
N PRO A 137 -30.09 -19.20 7.37
CA PRO A 137 -30.72 -20.51 7.31
C PRO A 137 -29.74 -21.61 7.73
N ALA A 138 -30.25 -22.81 8.04
CA ALA A 138 -29.39 -23.97 8.25
C ALA A 138 -28.54 -24.25 7.02
N LEU A 139 -27.24 -24.51 7.23
CA LEU A 139 -26.24 -24.69 6.16
C LEU A 139 -25.74 -26.13 6.17
N GLN A 140 -25.96 -26.85 5.08
CA GLN A 140 -25.34 -28.13 4.83
C GLN A 140 -23.81 -27.98 4.66
N PRO A 141 -23.00 -29.04 4.84
CA PRO A 141 -21.57 -28.97 4.59
C PRO A 141 -21.24 -28.38 3.20
N GLY A 142 -20.40 -27.36 3.16
CA GLY A 142 -20.00 -26.64 1.95
C GLY A 142 -21.07 -25.69 1.36
N ALA A 143 -22.24 -25.57 1.98
CA ALA A 143 -23.28 -24.63 1.52
C ALA A 143 -22.99 -23.20 2.01
N SER A 144 -23.46 -22.23 1.23
CA SER A 144 -23.36 -20.81 1.55
C SER A 144 -24.72 -20.12 1.53
N ALA A 145 -24.90 -19.09 2.34
CA ALA A 145 -26.04 -18.18 2.31
C ALA A 145 -25.56 -16.73 2.22
N ASN A 146 -26.18 -15.96 1.32
CA ASN A 146 -25.98 -14.51 1.28
C ASN A 146 -26.99 -13.84 2.21
N VAL A 147 -26.51 -12.98 3.09
CA VAL A 147 -27.30 -12.33 4.14
C VAL A 147 -27.12 -10.83 4.02
N ARG A 148 -28.20 -10.08 4.22
CA ARG A 148 -28.20 -8.61 4.20
C ARG A 148 -28.65 -8.04 5.52
N ILE A 149 -28.00 -6.94 5.91
CA ILE A 149 -28.40 -6.12 7.06
C ILE A 149 -28.47 -4.68 6.55
N ASP A 150 -29.67 -4.10 6.63
CA ASP A 150 -29.94 -2.73 6.27
C ASP A 150 -30.42 -1.96 7.50
N ALA A 151 -29.68 -0.93 7.90
CA ALA A 151 -29.99 -0.07 9.02
C ALA A 151 -30.15 1.38 8.56
N GLU A 152 -31.32 1.95 8.85
CA GLU A 152 -31.61 3.34 8.58
C GLU A 152 -30.73 4.27 9.43
N SER A 153 -30.43 5.48 8.97
CA SER A 153 -29.62 6.46 9.71
C SER A 153 -30.20 6.85 11.09
N SER A 154 -31.49 6.63 11.30
CA SER A 154 -32.20 6.85 12.58
C SER A 154 -32.05 5.70 13.58
N GLN A 155 -31.42 4.59 13.20
CA GLN A 155 -31.14 3.47 14.09
C GLN A 155 -30.26 3.97 15.26
N GLU A 156 -30.53 3.51 16.49
CA GLU A 156 -29.94 4.07 17.71
C GLU A 156 -28.42 4.05 17.71
N ALA A 157 -27.79 2.95 17.30
CA ALA A 157 -26.33 2.82 17.22
C ALA A 157 -25.73 3.87 16.24
N LEU A 158 -26.35 4.08 15.08
CA LEU A 158 -25.88 5.05 14.07
C LEU A 158 -26.14 6.49 14.53
N ALA A 159 -27.30 6.76 15.08
CA ALA A 159 -27.69 8.08 15.59
C ALA A 159 -26.85 8.54 16.79
N SER A 160 -26.27 7.61 17.54
CA SER A 160 -25.41 7.89 18.71
C SER A 160 -23.97 8.26 18.34
N ILE A 161 -23.56 8.14 17.06
CA ILE A 161 -22.22 8.50 16.65
C ILE A 161 -22.09 10.03 16.58
N HIS A 162 -21.41 10.62 17.57
CA HIS A 162 -21.25 12.08 17.65
C HIS A 162 -19.86 12.59 17.20
N SER A 163 -18.85 11.71 17.11
CA SER A 163 -17.51 12.05 16.68
C SER A 163 -17.23 11.49 15.28
N TRP A 164 -16.66 12.33 14.41
CA TRP A 164 -16.19 11.88 13.10
C TRP A 164 -14.99 10.93 13.21
N GLY A 165 -14.72 10.20 12.15
CA GLY A 165 -13.60 9.28 12.04
C GLY A 165 -14.02 7.81 12.07
N PRO A 166 -13.05 6.89 11.99
CA PRO A 166 -13.30 5.46 11.92
C PRO A 166 -13.91 4.91 13.21
N LYS A 167 -14.83 3.97 13.06
CA LYS A 167 -15.48 3.22 14.14
C LYS A 167 -15.22 1.74 13.92
N PRO A 168 -14.89 0.98 14.98
CA PRO A 168 -14.77 -0.47 14.89
C PRO A 168 -16.14 -1.10 14.70
N VAL A 169 -16.22 -2.04 13.79
CA VAL A 169 -17.41 -2.80 13.43
C VAL A 169 -17.10 -4.28 13.47
N THR A 170 -17.95 -5.08 14.13
CA THR A 170 -17.89 -6.54 14.11
C THR A 170 -19.09 -7.13 13.39
N LEU A 171 -18.85 -8.22 12.72
CA LEU A 171 -19.84 -9.10 12.13
C LEU A 171 -19.70 -10.45 12.82
N ASN A 172 -20.69 -10.84 13.64
CA ASN A 172 -20.66 -12.07 14.44
C ASN A 172 -21.76 -13.02 13.97
N TYR A 173 -21.40 -14.24 13.62
CA TYR A 173 -22.33 -15.31 13.31
C TYR A 173 -22.41 -16.30 14.44
N GLU A 174 -23.62 -16.47 14.98
CA GLU A 174 -23.93 -17.40 16.05
C GLU A 174 -25.02 -18.39 15.61
N ALA A 175 -24.81 -19.66 15.87
CA ALA A 175 -25.80 -20.72 15.65
C ALA A 175 -25.86 -21.63 16.87
N ASP A 176 -27.07 -21.95 17.33
CA ASP A 176 -27.34 -22.80 18.47
C ASP A 176 -26.65 -22.33 19.78
N GLY A 177 -26.50 -21.00 19.94
CA GLY A 177 -25.83 -20.37 21.08
C GLY A 177 -24.31 -20.48 21.10
N VAL A 178 -23.72 -20.85 19.96
CA VAL A 178 -22.26 -20.95 19.76
C VAL A 178 -21.84 -19.98 18.65
N GLN A 179 -20.82 -19.16 18.93
CA GLN A 179 -20.18 -18.34 17.92
C GLN A 179 -19.49 -19.25 16.91
N GLN A 180 -19.85 -19.08 15.64
CA GLN A 180 -19.32 -19.87 14.53
C GLN A 180 -18.16 -19.14 13.83
N ASP A 181 -18.26 -17.81 13.70
CA ASP A 181 -17.23 -16.97 13.13
C ASP A 181 -17.46 -15.50 13.50
N GLU A 182 -16.39 -14.68 13.43
CA GLU A 182 -16.40 -13.24 13.64
C GLU A 182 -15.46 -12.57 12.66
N ALA A 183 -15.87 -11.46 12.07
CA ALA A 183 -15.06 -10.64 11.19
C ALA A 183 -15.05 -9.19 11.67
N HIS A 184 -13.90 -8.53 11.52
CA HIS A 184 -13.67 -7.14 11.90
C HIS A 184 -13.61 -6.25 10.67
N THR A 185 -14.25 -5.10 10.74
CA THR A 185 -14.23 -4.10 9.68
C THR A 185 -14.40 -2.69 10.26
N PHE A 186 -14.58 -1.71 9.40
CA PHE A 186 -14.70 -0.30 9.77
C PHE A 186 -15.94 0.33 9.14
N ALA A 187 -16.46 1.35 9.83
CA ALA A 187 -17.35 2.35 9.24
C ALA A 187 -16.81 3.73 9.62
N THR A 188 -16.65 4.62 8.66
CA THR A 188 -16.05 5.94 8.94
C THR A 188 -17.11 7.03 8.91
N ARG A 189 -17.36 7.63 10.09
CA ARG A 189 -18.34 8.69 10.24
C ARG A 189 -17.80 10.01 9.72
N THR A 190 -18.58 10.70 8.89
CA THR A 190 -18.33 12.10 8.54
C THR A 190 -18.73 13.03 9.68
N GLY A 191 -18.31 14.27 9.66
CA GLY A 191 -18.64 15.24 10.72
C GLY A 191 -18.78 16.67 10.20
N ALA A 192 -19.51 17.47 10.93
CA ALA A 192 -19.56 18.90 10.66
C ALA A 192 -18.18 19.54 10.93
N GLY A 193 -17.79 20.51 10.12
CA GLY A 193 -16.53 21.23 10.27
C GLY A 193 -15.33 20.64 9.53
N LEU A 194 -15.52 19.50 8.82
CA LEU A 194 -14.52 18.99 7.88
C LEU A 194 -14.51 19.81 6.59
N ASN A 195 -13.36 19.86 5.92
CA ASN A 195 -13.13 20.64 4.69
C ASN A 195 -13.47 22.14 4.86
N THR A 196 -12.97 22.71 5.93
CA THR A 196 -13.09 24.15 6.24
C THR A 196 -11.70 24.79 6.32
N PRO A 197 -11.58 26.13 6.32
CA PRO A 197 -10.27 26.78 6.51
C PRO A 197 -9.54 26.39 7.80
N ASP A 198 -10.28 26.03 8.85
CA ASP A 198 -9.72 25.62 10.14
C ASP A 198 -9.34 24.13 10.17
N THR A 199 -9.93 23.34 9.30
CA THR A 199 -9.67 21.91 9.14
C THR A 199 -9.71 21.55 7.65
N PRO A 200 -8.66 21.92 6.88
CA PRO A 200 -8.62 21.68 5.45
C PRO A 200 -8.62 20.17 5.16
N ALA A 201 -9.24 19.79 4.06
CA ALA A 201 -9.14 18.42 3.60
C ALA A 201 -7.70 18.09 3.19
N MET A 202 -7.26 16.88 3.46
CA MET A 202 -5.99 16.35 2.99
C MET A 202 -6.08 16.07 1.49
N ASN A 203 -5.12 16.60 0.71
CA ASN A 203 -5.07 16.31 -0.72
C ASN A 203 -4.65 14.85 -0.96
N ILE A 204 -5.30 14.22 -1.93
CA ILE A 204 -5.00 12.87 -2.38
C ILE A 204 -4.98 12.84 -3.91
N THR A 205 -3.95 12.26 -4.49
CA THR A 205 -3.83 12.01 -5.93
C THR A 205 -3.86 10.50 -6.14
N ILE A 206 -4.83 10.01 -6.92
CA ILE A 206 -4.99 8.59 -7.23
C ILE A 206 -4.63 8.37 -8.69
N VAL A 207 -3.70 7.45 -8.94
CA VAL A 207 -3.15 7.21 -10.28
C VAL A 207 -3.42 5.79 -10.73
N GLN A 208 -4.07 5.65 -11.88
CA GLN A 208 -4.24 4.40 -12.61
C GLN A 208 -3.18 4.33 -13.72
N PRO A 209 -2.20 3.43 -13.64
CA PRO A 209 -1.33 3.15 -14.77
C PRO A 209 -2.13 2.42 -15.85
N LEU A 210 -1.98 2.87 -17.09
CA LEU A 210 -2.62 2.28 -18.25
C LEU A 210 -1.59 1.60 -19.14
N GLU A 211 -1.61 0.27 -19.11
CA GLU A 211 -0.63 -0.60 -19.75
C GLU A 211 -1.26 -1.86 -20.32
N ALA A 212 -0.58 -2.53 -21.23
CA ALA A 212 -1.00 -3.85 -21.70
C ALA A 212 -0.77 -4.91 -20.63
N GLN A 213 -1.78 -5.72 -20.34
CA GLN A 213 -1.66 -6.85 -19.43
C GLN A 213 -1.07 -8.10 -20.12
N GLY A 214 -1.00 -8.08 -21.42
CA GLY A 214 -0.34 -9.10 -22.24
C GLY A 214 -0.30 -8.72 -23.69
N TRP A 215 0.71 -9.19 -24.40
CA TRP A 215 0.85 -9.03 -25.82
C TRP A 215 0.68 -10.36 -26.52
N THR A 216 -0.17 -10.43 -27.55
CA THR A 216 -0.27 -11.58 -28.44
C THR A 216 0.57 -11.33 -29.66
N THR A 217 1.36 -12.34 -30.08
CA THR A 217 2.21 -12.24 -31.26
C THR A 217 1.56 -12.98 -32.43
N ASP A 218 1.41 -12.30 -33.58
CA ASP A 218 1.06 -12.94 -34.84
C ASP A 218 2.27 -13.67 -35.42
N ASN A 219 2.39 -14.94 -35.13
CA ASN A 219 3.51 -15.77 -35.55
C ASN A 219 3.63 -15.86 -37.09
N THR A 220 2.49 -15.84 -37.82
CA THR A 220 2.50 -15.86 -39.30
C THR A 220 3.11 -14.59 -39.86
N MET A 221 2.75 -13.45 -39.28
CA MET A 221 3.30 -12.16 -39.66
C MET A 221 4.77 -12.06 -39.25
N LEU A 222 5.14 -12.56 -38.09
CA LEU A 222 6.53 -12.62 -37.64
C LEU A 222 7.39 -13.44 -38.59
N GLU A 223 6.95 -14.63 -39.01
CA GLU A 223 7.65 -15.45 -40.03
C GLU A 223 7.79 -14.73 -41.38
N GLN A 224 6.76 -14.06 -41.86
CA GLN A 224 6.80 -13.28 -43.07
C GLN A 224 7.85 -12.14 -42.99
N LEU A 225 7.95 -11.49 -41.84
CA LEU A 225 8.89 -10.40 -41.61
C LEU A 225 10.34 -10.90 -41.56
N VAL A 226 10.59 -12.02 -40.88
CA VAL A 226 11.91 -12.66 -40.84
C VAL A 226 12.36 -13.07 -42.27
N ASN A 227 11.44 -13.61 -43.07
CA ASN A 227 11.75 -14.07 -44.42
C ASN A 227 11.95 -12.93 -45.44
N LYS A 228 11.38 -11.73 -45.22
CA LYS A 228 11.49 -10.56 -46.10
C LYS A 228 12.75 -9.74 -45.84
N GLY A 229 13.49 -9.97 -44.77
CA GLY A 229 14.76 -9.30 -44.45
C GLY A 229 14.65 -7.80 -44.13
N GLY A 230 13.46 -7.28 -43.86
CA GLY A 230 13.24 -5.90 -43.45
C GLY A 230 11.78 -5.65 -43.13
N VAL A 231 11.56 -4.78 -42.14
CA VAL A 231 10.23 -4.51 -41.54
C VAL A 231 9.99 -3.01 -41.47
N THR A 232 8.83 -2.57 -41.95
CA THR A 232 8.37 -1.20 -41.68
C THR A 232 7.79 -1.07 -40.31
N SER A 233 7.85 0.11 -39.68
CA SER A 233 7.25 0.38 -38.37
C SER A 233 5.73 0.06 -38.36
N ALA A 234 5.03 0.21 -39.48
CA ALA A 234 3.61 -0.11 -39.63
C ALA A 234 3.35 -1.61 -39.66
N GLU A 235 4.29 -2.44 -40.08
CA GLU A 235 4.20 -3.90 -40.04
C GLU A 235 4.57 -4.43 -38.66
N LEU A 236 5.58 -3.84 -38.00
CA LEU A 236 5.94 -4.13 -36.62
C LEU A 236 4.76 -3.96 -35.64
N SER A 237 4.00 -2.87 -35.79
CA SER A 237 2.84 -2.59 -34.93
C SER A 237 1.69 -3.58 -35.09
N LYS A 238 1.72 -4.46 -36.09
CA LYS A 238 0.71 -5.51 -36.30
C LYS A 238 1.15 -6.88 -35.78
N ILE A 239 2.43 -7.06 -35.44
CA ILE A 239 2.96 -8.35 -34.97
C ILE A 239 2.58 -8.61 -33.53
N ALA A 240 2.70 -7.59 -32.69
CA ALA A 240 2.34 -7.67 -31.29
C ALA A 240 1.15 -6.73 -31.07
N VAL A 241 0.04 -7.32 -30.62
CA VAL A 241 -1.19 -6.60 -30.30
C VAL A 241 -1.65 -6.96 -28.89
N PRO A 242 -2.28 -6.04 -28.16
CA PRO A 242 -2.89 -6.36 -26.89
C PRO A 242 -3.92 -7.48 -27.03
N GLY A 243 -4.11 -8.26 -25.97
CA GLY A 243 -5.08 -9.36 -25.96
C GLY A 243 -6.53 -8.85 -26.00
N LYS A 244 -7.46 -9.72 -26.38
CA LYS A 244 -8.88 -9.35 -26.42
C LYS A 244 -9.45 -9.01 -25.03
N GLU A 245 -8.86 -9.58 -23.98
CA GLU A 245 -9.24 -9.26 -22.59
C GLU A 245 -8.84 -7.84 -22.23
N ASP A 246 -7.72 -7.35 -22.77
CA ASP A 246 -7.30 -5.96 -22.64
C ASP A 246 -8.28 -4.98 -23.26
N GLU A 247 -8.85 -5.29 -24.44
CA GLU A 247 -9.86 -4.43 -25.07
C GLU A 247 -11.12 -4.28 -24.22
N ALA A 248 -11.62 -5.39 -23.64
CA ALA A 248 -12.79 -5.38 -22.77
C ALA A 248 -12.51 -4.61 -21.47
N ARG A 249 -11.33 -4.81 -20.86
CA ARG A 249 -10.90 -4.12 -19.65
C ARG A 249 -10.76 -2.60 -19.92
N LEU A 250 -10.11 -2.22 -21.00
CA LEU A 250 -9.95 -0.81 -21.38
C LEU A 250 -11.31 -0.12 -21.50
N LYS A 251 -12.28 -0.75 -22.15
CA LYS A 251 -13.62 -0.19 -22.25
C LYS A 251 -14.27 0.06 -20.90
N SER A 252 -14.17 -0.90 -19.97
CA SER A 252 -14.67 -0.73 -18.60
C SER A 252 -13.92 0.36 -17.82
N LEU A 253 -12.60 0.47 -18.01
CA LEU A 253 -11.80 1.56 -17.43
C LEU A 253 -12.19 2.92 -17.99
N GLU A 254 -12.49 3.04 -19.29
CA GLU A 254 -12.96 4.30 -19.91
C GLU A 254 -14.30 4.76 -19.32
N GLU A 255 -15.21 3.82 -19.00
CA GLU A 255 -16.45 4.11 -18.28
C GLU A 255 -16.14 4.66 -16.88
N THR A 256 -15.20 4.05 -16.16
CA THR A 256 -14.73 4.50 -14.83
C THR A 256 -14.07 5.88 -14.93
N PHE A 257 -13.20 6.11 -15.91
CA PHE A 257 -12.54 7.41 -16.11
C PHE A 257 -13.56 8.52 -16.42
N THR A 258 -14.59 8.21 -17.22
CA THR A 258 -15.66 9.17 -17.52
C THR A 258 -16.50 9.51 -16.30
N LYS A 259 -16.71 8.55 -15.40
CA LYS A 259 -17.47 8.75 -14.15
C LYS A 259 -16.64 9.53 -13.11
N HIS A 260 -15.33 9.29 -13.05
CA HIS A 260 -14.41 9.85 -12.07
C HIS A 260 -13.32 10.69 -12.75
N ASP A 261 -13.68 11.89 -13.17
CA ASP A 261 -12.84 12.79 -13.96
C ASP A 261 -11.56 13.29 -13.24
N LYS A 262 -11.47 13.06 -11.93
CA LYS A 262 -10.29 13.37 -11.12
C LYS A 262 -9.32 12.21 -10.95
N LEU A 263 -9.70 10.99 -11.33
CA LEU A 263 -8.77 9.86 -11.37
C LEU A 263 -7.70 10.13 -12.42
N GLN A 264 -6.44 10.12 -12.00
CA GLN A 264 -5.32 10.40 -12.90
C GLN A 264 -4.91 9.15 -13.68
N VAL A 265 -4.76 9.28 -14.99
CA VAL A 265 -4.34 8.18 -15.88
C VAL A 265 -2.94 8.45 -16.40
N VAL A 266 -2.00 7.58 -16.07
CA VAL A 266 -0.62 7.63 -16.61
C VAL A 266 -0.40 6.42 -17.51
N ALA A 267 -0.26 6.66 -18.81
CA ALA A 267 -0.32 5.61 -19.82
C ALA A 267 1.05 5.27 -20.42
N ASP A 268 1.27 3.99 -20.74
CA ASP A 268 2.35 3.57 -21.63
C ASP A 268 2.05 4.06 -23.07
N PRO A 269 2.87 4.94 -23.64
CA PRO A 269 2.63 5.47 -24.97
C PRO A 269 2.71 4.39 -26.08
N THR A 270 3.36 3.24 -25.83
CA THR A 270 3.37 2.10 -26.75
C THR A 270 2.01 1.42 -26.79
N TYR A 271 1.38 1.26 -25.63
CA TYR A 271 0.04 0.71 -25.50
C TYR A 271 -1.00 1.63 -26.16
N LEU A 272 -0.93 2.95 -25.89
CA LEU A 272 -1.81 3.93 -26.52
C LEU A 272 -1.75 3.91 -28.06
N LYS A 273 -0.56 3.62 -28.63
CA LYS A 273 -0.41 3.49 -30.08
C LYS A 273 -1.08 2.23 -30.63
N ALA A 274 -1.17 1.16 -29.84
CA ALA A 274 -1.77 -0.10 -30.25
C ALA A 274 -3.29 -0.14 -30.07
N MET A 275 -3.83 0.68 -29.18
CA MET A 275 -5.24 0.73 -28.78
C MET A 275 -5.89 2.05 -29.20
N SER A 276 -7.20 2.09 -29.13
CA SER A 276 -7.93 3.37 -29.20
C SER A 276 -7.59 4.20 -27.96
N MET A 277 -7.32 5.49 -28.16
CA MET A 277 -6.99 6.39 -27.05
C MET A 277 -8.16 6.53 -26.08
N PRO A 278 -7.96 6.38 -24.77
CA PRO A 278 -8.94 6.74 -23.78
C PRO A 278 -9.18 8.25 -23.78
N THR A 279 -10.33 8.67 -23.30
CA THR A 279 -10.71 10.09 -23.20
C THR A 279 -9.87 10.88 -22.21
N GLN A 280 -9.27 10.19 -21.23
CA GLN A 280 -8.45 10.80 -20.17
C GLN A 280 -7.06 10.19 -20.17
N VAL A 281 -6.05 11.01 -20.36
CA VAL A 281 -4.62 10.70 -20.17
C VAL A 281 -3.95 11.93 -19.58
N ASP A 282 -3.43 11.83 -18.36
CA ASP A 282 -2.86 12.93 -17.58
C ASP A 282 -1.33 12.92 -17.56
N GLY A 283 -0.74 11.82 -18.01
CA GLY A 283 0.70 11.64 -18.13
C GLY A 283 1.06 10.41 -18.93
N ILE A 284 2.32 10.30 -19.32
CA ILE A 284 2.87 9.13 -20.01
C ILE A 284 4.10 8.59 -19.29
N THR A 285 4.26 7.27 -19.36
CA THR A 285 5.42 6.57 -18.81
C THR A 285 6.53 6.43 -19.87
N GLN A 286 7.65 5.79 -19.51
CA GLN A 286 8.63 5.29 -20.46
C GLN A 286 7.99 4.24 -21.39
N PRO A 287 8.37 4.23 -22.70
CA PRO A 287 7.80 3.30 -23.66
C PRO A 287 7.92 1.84 -23.22
N SER A 288 6.85 1.07 -23.40
CA SER A 288 6.74 -0.34 -23.03
C SER A 288 6.99 -0.59 -21.54
N LEU A 289 6.78 0.40 -20.69
CA LEU A 289 7.11 0.37 -19.26
C LEU A 289 8.52 -0.20 -19.02
N PHE A 290 9.49 0.23 -19.81
CA PHE A 290 10.86 -0.24 -19.70
C PHE A 290 11.36 -0.11 -18.26
N ASP A 291 11.81 -1.21 -17.68
CA ASP A 291 12.22 -1.25 -16.27
C ASP A 291 13.59 -0.59 -16.09
N ILE A 292 13.59 0.73 -15.79
CA ILE A 292 14.80 1.52 -15.54
C ILE A 292 15.51 1.04 -14.26
N THR A 293 14.75 0.58 -13.27
CA THR A 293 15.30 0.12 -11.99
C THR A 293 16.09 -1.17 -12.17
N ALA A 294 15.52 -2.16 -12.87
CA ALA A 294 16.23 -3.40 -13.22
C ALA A 294 17.42 -3.14 -14.18
N TYR A 295 17.25 -2.26 -15.16
CA TYR A 295 18.35 -1.87 -16.06
C TYR A 295 19.54 -1.28 -15.29
N SER A 296 19.26 -0.43 -14.30
CA SER A 296 20.28 0.15 -13.46
C SER A 296 20.99 -0.90 -12.61
N ALA A 297 20.22 -1.80 -11.97
CA ALA A 297 20.74 -2.86 -11.10
C ALA A 297 21.63 -3.86 -11.86
N LEU A 298 21.20 -4.30 -13.02
CA LEU A 298 21.95 -5.26 -13.84
C LEU A 298 23.23 -4.65 -14.43
N ASN A 299 23.25 -3.34 -14.65
CA ASN A 299 24.39 -2.56 -15.19
C ASN A 299 25.05 -3.18 -16.45
N ASP A 300 24.27 -3.80 -17.30
CA ASP A 300 24.70 -4.50 -18.52
C ASP A 300 24.16 -3.83 -19.81
N SER A 301 24.52 -2.58 -20.01
CA SER A 301 24.08 -1.79 -21.19
C SER A 301 24.44 -2.46 -22.51
N LYS A 302 25.54 -3.23 -22.58
CA LYS A 302 25.98 -3.89 -23.82
C LYS A 302 25.02 -4.97 -24.27
N THR A 303 24.48 -5.76 -23.36
CA THR A 303 23.47 -6.79 -23.68
C THR A 303 22.18 -6.13 -24.14
N TYR A 304 21.73 -5.05 -23.50
CA TYR A 304 20.56 -4.30 -23.94
C TYR A 304 20.78 -3.69 -25.34
N ASP A 305 21.90 -3.03 -25.59
CA ASP A 305 22.22 -2.46 -26.91
C ASP A 305 22.28 -3.54 -27.99
N SER A 306 22.93 -4.68 -27.74
CA SER A 306 23.02 -5.79 -28.70
C SER A 306 21.66 -6.44 -28.98
N SER A 307 20.70 -6.32 -28.07
CA SER A 307 19.32 -6.77 -28.21
C SER A 307 18.41 -5.71 -28.88
N GLY A 308 18.96 -4.57 -29.29
CA GLY A 308 18.22 -3.48 -29.94
C GLY A 308 17.44 -2.60 -28.94
N VAL A 309 17.71 -2.70 -27.65
CA VAL A 309 17.06 -1.92 -26.58
C VAL A 309 18.06 -0.89 -26.02
N GLY A 310 18.52 0.01 -26.90
CA GLY A 310 19.40 1.11 -26.48
C GLY A 310 18.64 2.18 -25.68
N THR A 311 19.39 3.00 -24.94
CA THR A 311 18.83 4.04 -24.04
C THR A 311 17.88 5.01 -24.74
N SER A 312 18.07 5.29 -26.04
CA SER A 312 17.17 6.13 -26.83
C SER A 312 15.77 5.56 -27.02
N GLN A 313 15.57 4.25 -26.79
CA GLN A 313 14.26 3.60 -26.99
C GLN A 313 13.29 3.86 -25.84
N TRP A 314 13.81 4.17 -24.66
CA TRP A 314 13.01 4.38 -23.43
C TRP A 314 13.24 5.77 -22.79
N SER A 315 13.81 6.74 -23.54
CA SER A 315 13.96 8.12 -23.09
C SER A 315 12.61 8.86 -23.04
N ALA A 316 12.54 9.92 -22.25
CA ALA A 316 11.38 10.82 -22.18
C ALA A 316 11.05 11.43 -23.56
N GLU A 317 12.06 11.74 -24.36
CA GLU A 317 11.86 12.19 -25.75
C GLU A 317 11.17 11.12 -26.61
N GLN A 318 11.58 9.85 -26.46
CA GLN A 318 10.95 8.75 -27.19
C GLN A 318 9.52 8.49 -26.71
N ALA A 319 9.26 8.61 -25.41
CA ALA A 319 7.90 8.52 -24.84
C ALA A 319 6.99 9.57 -25.49
N LEU A 320 7.43 10.82 -25.56
CA LEU A 320 6.67 11.90 -26.19
C LEU A 320 6.45 11.65 -27.69
N LYS A 321 7.46 11.19 -28.43
CA LYS A 321 7.31 10.82 -29.85
C LYS A 321 6.31 9.69 -30.05
N SER A 322 6.32 8.69 -29.17
CA SER A 322 5.36 7.58 -29.24
C SER A 322 3.92 8.06 -28.97
N TYR A 323 3.75 8.95 -28.00
CA TYR A 323 2.47 9.60 -27.70
C TYR A 323 1.95 10.45 -28.88
N GLN A 324 2.82 11.31 -29.45
CA GLN A 324 2.51 12.09 -30.66
C GLN A 324 2.08 11.19 -31.83
N SER A 325 2.77 10.06 -31.99
CA SER A 325 2.44 9.07 -33.01
C SER A 325 1.08 8.38 -32.76
N ALA A 326 0.74 8.12 -31.49
CA ALA A 326 -0.54 7.54 -31.12
C ALA A 326 -1.72 8.48 -31.42
N LEU A 327 -1.51 9.79 -31.18
CA LEU A 327 -2.50 10.83 -31.48
C LEU A 327 -2.55 11.24 -32.97
N GLY A 328 -1.49 10.97 -33.73
CA GLY A 328 -1.32 11.52 -35.06
C GLY A 328 -1.07 13.04 -35.06
N ASP A 329 -0.67 13.61 -33.94
CA ASP A 329 -0.37 15.04 -33.77
C ASP A 329 1.10 15.25 -33.33
N PRO A 330 1.98 15.72 -34.22
CA PRO A 330 3.40 15.93 -33.88
C PRO A 330 3.63 17.10 -32.91
N ASN A 331 2.61 17.92 -32.63
CA ASN A 331 2.71 19.05 -31.71
C ASN A 331 2.10 18.72 -30.33
N ALA A 332 1.53 17.53 -30.15
CA ALA A 332 0.99 17.12 -28.86
C ALA A 332 2.07 17.16 -27.79
N SER A 333 1.70 17.60 -26.61
CA SER A 333 2.56 17.71 -25.44
C SER A 333 1.94 16.92 -24.29
N MET A 334 2.77 16.21 -23.52
CA MET A 334 2.33 15.47 -22.33
C MET A 334 3.47 15.41 -21.32
N THR A 335 3.16 15.45 -20.04
CA THR A 335 4.13 15.25 -18.96
C THR A 335 4.61 13.80 -18.97
N THR A 336 5.94 13.63 -18.88
CA THR A 336 6.59 12.32 -18.85
C THR A 336 7.02 11.98 -17.44
N TYR A 337 6.70 10.77 -17.00
CA TYR A 337 7.10 10.21 -15.72
C TYR A 337 7.91 8.94 -15.93
N ALA A 338 8.97 8.72 -15.13
CA ALA A 338 9.53 7.38 -15.05
C ALA A 338 8.80 6.59 -13.99
N TRP A 339 8.10 5.53 -14.40
CA TRP A 339 7.36 4.64 -13.51
C TRP A 339 8.29 3.58 -12.94
N GLN A 340 8.18 3.28 -11.64
CA GLN A 340 8.99 2.25 -11.00
C GLN A 340 8.74 0.87 -11.62
N GLY A 341 9.82 0.15 -11.88
CA GLY A 341 9.78 -1.25 -12.29
C GLY A 341 9.82 -2.21 -11.11
N THR A 342 10.51 -3.33 -11.28
CA THR A 342 10.62 -4.39 -10.26
C THR A 342 11.64 -4.08 -9.17
N GLY A 343 12.59 -3.19 -9.42
CA GLY A 343 13.63 -2.81 -8.47
C GLY A 343 13.31 -1.48 -7.77
N ASN A 344 14.19 -1.11 -6.84
CA ASN A 344 14.09 0.12 -6.09
C ASN A 344 14.68 1.32 -6.84
N TRP A 345 14.15 2.51 -6.59
CA TRP A 345 14.75 3.76 -7.05
C TRP A 345 16.02 4.08 -6.22
N THR A 346 17.13 3.39 -6.50
CA THR A 346 18.44 3.75 -5.95
C THR A 346 18.96 5.06 -6.57
N ILE A 347 20.02 5.62 -6.00
CA ILE A 347 20.63 6.84 -6.56
C ILE A 347 21.12 6.62 -7.99
N GLU A 348 21.60 5.41 -8.33
CA GLU A 348 22.01 5.03 -9.67
C GLU A 348 20.83 4.99 -10.63
N ALA A 349 19.70 4.41 -10.22
CA ALA A 349 18.48 4.33 -11.02
C ALA A 349 17.88 5.72 -11.26
N LEU A 350 17.83 6.58 -10.24
CA LEU A 350 17.43 7.98 -10.36
C LEU A 350 18.34 8.75 -11.33
N THR A 351 19.65 8.54 -11.24
CA THR A 351 20.63 9.15 -12.15
C THR A 351 20.38 8.68 -13.59
N LYS A 352 20.08 7.39 -13.82
CA LYS A 352 19.74 6.87 -15.15
C LYS A 352 18.47 7.48 -15.70
N ALA A 353 17.41 7.56 -14.89
CA ALA A 353 16.17 8.23 -15.29
C ALA A 353 16.41 9.69 -15.71
N LYS A 354 17.15 10.44 -14.90
CA LYS A 354 17.51 11.84 -15.22
C LYS A 354 18.30 11.99 -16.50
N GLN A 355 19.29 11.12 -16.74
CA GLN A 355 20.08 11.09 -17.99
C GLN A 355 19.20 10.85 -19.22
N GLN A 356 18.08 10.17 -19.07
CA GLN A 356 17.12 9.92 -20.16
C GLN A 356 16.01 10.97 -20.25
N GLY A 357 16.13 12.06 -19.49
CA GLY A 357 15.23 13.21 -19.57
C GLY A 357 14.00 13.13 -18.68
N TYR A 358 13.95 12.19 -17.73
CA TYR A 358 12.89 12.15 -16.72
C TYR A 358 13.25 13.04 -15.53
N ASP A 359 12.53 14.15 -15.38
CA ASP A 359 12.69 15.06 -14.24
C ASP A 359 11.89 14.58 -13.01
N THR A 360 10.86 13.77 -13.25
CA THR A 360 9.99 13.23 -12.23
C THR A 360 9.87 11.72 -12.37
N VAL A 361 10.06 11.01 -11.26
CA VAL A 361 9.82 9.57 -11.16
C VAL A 361 8.67 9.30 -10.20
N ILE A 362 7.93 8.20 -10.41
CA ILE A 362 6.90 7.71 -9.50
C ILE A 362 7.45 6.47 -8.81
N ALA A 363 7.55 6.53 -7.49
CA ALA A 363 7.96 5.43 -6.63
C ALA A 363 6.71 4.76 -6.06
N THR A 364 6.46 3.53 -6.46
CA THR A 364 5.26 2.77 -6.09
C THR A 364 5.48 1.88 -4.88
N HIS A 365 6.74 1.57 -4.53
CA HIS A 365 7.11 0.74 -3.38
C HIS A 365 8.54 1.06 -2.91
N ASP A 366 8.85 0.71 -1.68
CA ASP A 366 10.19 0.72 -1.06
C ASP A 366 10.97 2.04 -1.20
N PHE A 367 10.28 3.18 -1.18
CA PHE A 367 10.89 4.50 -1.17
C PHE A 367 10.35 5.33 0.00
N GLY A 368 11.25 5.80 0.87
CA GLY A 368 10.87 6.53 2.07
C GLY A 368 10.93 5.68 3.32
N ALA A 369 10.51 6.26 4.44
CA ALA A 369 10.40 5.59 5.72
C ALA A 369 8.95 5.16 5.97
N ASP A 370 8.69 3.86 6.04
CA ASP A 370 7.36 3.31 6.37
C ASP A 370 6.92 3.63 7.80
N ASP A 371 7.88 3.96 8.66
CA ASP A 371 7.72 4.26 10.09
C ASP A 371 7.56 5.76 10.40
N ALA A 372 7.34 6.61 9.39
CA ALA A 372 7.09 8.03 9.61
C ALA A 372 5.96 8.23 10.64
N ALA A 373 6.20 9.08 11.64
CA ALA A 373 5.28 9.32 12.75
C ALA A 373 3.89 9.84 12.29
N THR A 374 3.87 10.50 11.13
CA THR A 374 2.64 11.00 10.48
C THR A 374 2.73 10.79 8.97
N ALA A 375 1.56 10.74 8.30
CA ALA A 375 1.53 10.73 6.84
C ALA A 375 2.00 12.09 6.30
N GLU A 376 2.98 12.07 5.41
CA GLU A 376 3.60 13.26 4.82
C GLU A 376 3.21 13.41 3.35
N THR A 377 3.52 14.58 2.76
CA THR A 377 3.37 14.81 1.32
C THR A 377 4.25 13.82 0.55
N GLY A 378 3.66 13.11 -0.39
CA GLY A 378 4.33 12.10 -1.22
C GLY A 378 5.25 12.73 -2.27
N LYS A 379 6.17 13.62 -1.86
CA LYS A 379 7.15 14.27 -2.74
C LYS A 379 8.48 14.48 -2.02
N ALA A 380 9.54 14.01 -2.67
CA ALA A 380 10.92 14.29 -2.28
C ALA A 380 11.71 14.87 -3.46
N ILE A 381 12.74 15.66 -3.20
CA ILE A 381 13.70 16.12 -4.21
C ILE A 381 15.06 15.52 -3.90
N VAL A 382 15.51 14.60 -4.72
CA VAL A 382 16.78 13.90 -4.60
C VAL A 382 17.81 14.46 -5.55
N SER A 383 18.95 14.92 -5.04
CA SER A 383 20.07 15.38 -5.85
C SER A 383 20.88 14.20 -6.38
N THR A 384 21.13 14.18 -7.68
CA THR A 384 22.00 13.19 -8.35
C THR A 384 23.17 13.92 -9.03
N ASP A 385 24.16 13.17 -9.51
CA ASP A 385 25.30 13.72 -10.26
C ASP A 385 24.88 14.43 -11.57
N THR A 386 23.66 14.18 -12.04
CA THR A 386 23.10 14.73 -13.29
C THR A 386 22.04 15.79 -13.06
N GLY A 387 21.80 16.15 -11.83
CA GLY A 387 20.81 17.15 -11.39
C GLY A 387 19.72 16.57 -10.49
N ASP A 388 18.83 17.42 -10.05
CA ASP A 388 17.76 17.04 -9.13
C ASP A 388 16.67 16.21 -9.84
N VAL A 389 16.16 15.22 -9.13
CA VAL A 389 15.01 14.38 -9.51
C VAL A 389 13.90 14.55 -8.51
N THR A 390 12.72 14.88 -8.98
CA THR A 390 11.51 14.82 -8.17
C THR A 390 11.03 13.38 -8.06
N VAL A 391 10.91 12.86 -6.85
CA VAL A 391 10.34 11.55 -6.57
C VAL A 391 8.95 11.74 -5.98
N LEU A 392 7.93 11.26 -6.70
CA LEU A 392 6.56 11.18 -6.19
C LEU A 392 6.38 9.81 -5.55
N THR A 393 6.19 9.79 -4.23
CA THR A 393 6.20 8.56 -3.43
C THR A 393 4.78 8.14 -3.07
N ALA A 394 4.40 6.93 -3.47
CA ALA A 394 3.13 6.34 -3.10
C ALA A 394 3.05 6.11 -1.57
N GLN A 395 1.92 6.44 -0.97
CA GLN A 395 1.62 6.05 0.39
C GLN A 395 1.36 4.53 0.43
N SER A 396 2.23 3.78 1.11
CA SER A 396 2.31 2.32 1.03
C SER A 396 1.02 1.62 1.44
N VAL A 397 0.46 1.94 2.61
CA VAL A 397 -0.74 1.27 3.15
C VAL A 397 -1.95 1.52 2.25
N LEU A 398 -2.21 2.79 1.88
CA LEU A 398 -3.36 3.12 1.03
C LEU A 398 -3.20 2.51 -0.38
N SER A 399 -1.99 2.55 -0.95
CA SER A 399 -1.76 1.96 -2.27
C SER A 399 -1.89 0.43 -2.25
N ASN A 400 -1.39 -0.25 -1.22
CA ASN A 400 -1.54 -1.70 -1.08
C ASN A 400 -3.02 -2.10 -0.98
N LEU A 401 -3.81 -1.43 -0.13
CA LEU A 401 -5.24 -1.69 -0.01
C LEU A 401 -5.98 -1.44 -1.34
N ALA A 402 -5.68 -0.33 -2.02
CA ALA A 402 -6.25 0.01 -3.33
C ALA A 402 -5.86 -0.99 -4.43
N GLN A 403 -4.69 -1.63 -4.32
CA GLN A 403 -4.21 -2.68 -5.21
C GLN A 403 -4.75 -4.08 -4.88
N GLY A 404 -5.60 -4.20 -3.86
CA GLY A 404 -6.19 -5.47 -3.43
C GLY A 404 -5.31 -6.30 -2.50
N LYS A 405 -4.27 -5.69 -1.89
CA LYS A 405 -3.41 -6.34 -0.91
C LYS A 405 -3.86 -5.99 0.50
N ALA A 406 -3.92 -6.97 1.38
CA ALA A 406 -4.13 -6.74 2.81
C ALA A 406 -2.88 -6.13 3.46
N THR A 407 -3.05 -5.51 4.63
CA THR A 407 -1.95 -4.88 5.37
C THR A 407 -1.06 -5.89 6.09
N SER A 408 -1.60 -7.06 6.40
CA SER A 408 -0.87 -8.21 6.94
C SER A 408 -1.60 -9.52 6.62
N SER A 409 -0.96 -10.68 6.87
CA SER A 409 -1.59 -12.00 6.72
C SER A 409 -2.75 -12.21 7.69
N ASP A 410 -2.66 -11.64 8.89
CA ASP A 410 -3.70 -11.76 9.90
C ASP A 410 -4.92 -10.90 9.54
N ALA A 411 -4.69 -9.68 9.02
CA ALA A 411 -5.75 -8.83 8.48
C ALA A 411 -6.41 -9.45 7.22
N GLU A 412 -5.64 -10.16 6.36
CA GLU A 412 -6.17 -10.90 5.22
C GLU A 412 -7.07 -12.07 5.66
N ALA A 413 -6.71 -12.73 6.76
CA ALA A 413 -7.51 -13.81 7.33
C ALA A 413 -8.80 -13.34 8.01
N ASP A 414 -8.92 -12.04 8.29
CA ASP A 414 -10.10 -11.38 8.87
C ASP A 414 -10.75 -10.42 7.83
N GLY A 415 -11.03 -9.19 8.21
CA GLY A 415 -11.80 -8.21 7.44
C GLY A 415 -11.19 -7.81 6.10
N GLU A 416 -9.87 -7.77 5.97
CA GLU A 416 -9.19 -7.36 4.73
C GLU A 416 -9.09 -8.49 3.69
N GLY A 417 -9.57 -9.69 3.97
CA GLY A 417 -9.67 -10.79 2.99
C GLY A 417 -10.60 -10.48 1.81
N THR A 418 -11.50 -9.51 1.96
CA THR A 418 -12.44 -9.10 0.92
C THR A 418 -12.14 -7.71 0.36
N THR A 419 -12.65 -7.42 -0.84
CA THR A 419 -12.57 -6.08 -1.43
C THR A 419 -13.30 -5.05 -0.57
N ALA A 420 -14.49 -5.37 -0.08
CA ALA A 420 -15.27 -4.47 0.77
C ALA A 420 -14.54 -4.14 2.08
N GLY A 421 -13.93 -5.13 2.70
CA GLY A 421 -13.13 -4.93 3.90
C GLY A 421 -11.90 -4.06 3.66
N ARG A 422 -11.17 -4.29 2.56
CA ARG A 422 -10.01 -3.44 2.18
C ARG A 422 -10.41 -2.01 1.88
N LEU A 423 -11.56 -1.77 1.21
CA LEU A 423 -12.08 -0.42 0.96
C LEU A 423 -12.48 0.28 2.26
N ALA A 424 -13.19 -0.42 3.16
CA ALA A 424 -13.53 0.11 4.48
C ALA A 424 -12.27 0.47 5.28
N ARG A 425 -11.22 -0.38 5.22
CA ARG A 425 -9.91 -0.12 5.83
C ARG A 425 -9.20 1.08 5.20
N PHE A 426 -9.22 1.21 3.88
CA PHE A 426 -8.67 2.36 3.15
C PHE A 426 -9.31 3.67 3.63
N VAL A 427 -10.62 3.70 3.68
CA VAL A 427 -11.41 4.87 4.14
C VAL A 427 -11.06 5.21 5.59
N ALA A 428 -11.04 4.21 6.47
CA ALA A 428 -10.68 4.37 7.89
C ALA A 428 -9.26 4.90 8.07
N GLN A 429 -8.28 4.35 7.34
CA GLN A 429 -6.89 4.78 7.39
C GLN A 429 -6.71 6.20 6.88
N SER A 430 -7.38 6.56 5.77
CA SER A 430 -7.31 7.92 5.22
C SER A 430 -7.88 8.98 6.17
N ALA A 431 -8.98 8.64 6.85
CA ALA A 431 -9.56 9.51 7.88
C ALA A 431 -8.61 9.66 9.07
N PHE A 432 -7.99 8.56 9.51
CA PHE A 432 -7.03 8.60 10.61
C PHE A 432 -5.81 9.45 10.27
N TYR A 433 -5.28 9.34 9.04
CA TYR A 433 -4.18 10.22 8.60
C TYR A 433 -4.56 11.70 8.67
N GLN A 434 -5.80 12.07 8.34
CA GLN A 434 -6.25 13.45 8.52
C GLN A 434 -6.34 13.83 10.00
N MET A 435 -6.75 12.91 10.88
CA MET A 435 -6.83 13.14 12.33
C MET A 435 -5.45 13.33 12.99
N GLU A 436 -4.38 12.74 12.45
CA GLU A 436 -3.02 12.91 12.96
C GLU A 436 -2.53 14.36 12.90
N GLN A 437 -2.85 15.07 11.81
CA GLN A 437 -2.45 16.47 11.59
C GLN A 437 -3.57 17.26 10.88
N PRO A 438 -4.68 17.56 11.56
CA PRO A 438 -5.88 18.11 10.92
C PRO A 438 -5.70 19.53 10.36
N TYR A 439 -4.63 20.25 10.73
CA TYR A 439 -4.36 21.64 10.30
C TYR A 439 -3.23 21.73 9.27
N SER A 440 -2.63 20.62 8.89
CA SER A 440 -1.49 20.58 7.96
C SER A 440 -1.96 20.19 6.57
N GLU A 441 -1.63 21.01 5.58
CA GLU A 441 -1.80 20.63 4.18
C GLU A 441 -0.80 19.52 3.82
N ARG A 442 -1.29 18.43 3.26
CA ARG A 442 -0.50 17.29 2.80
C ARG A 442 -1.09 16.78 1.49
N ASN A 443 -0.24 16.24 0.64
CA ASN A 443 -0.61 15.65 -0.63
C ASN A 443 -0.17 14.20 -0.66
N LEU A 444 -1.08 13.26 -0.50
CA LEU A 444 -0.79 11.82 -0.60
C LEU A 444 -0.88 11.36 -2.06
N LEU A 445 -0.04 10.41 -2.41
CA LEU A 445 -0.12 9.69 -3.67
C LEU A 445 -0.60 8.27 -3.42
N VAL A 446 -1.58 7.81 -4.20
CA VAL A 446 -2.04 6.43 -4.24
C VAL A 446 -1.86 5.89 -5.65
N CYS A 447 -1.08 4.83 -5.81
CA CYS A 447 -0.86 4.17 -7.08
C CYS A 447 -1.68 2.87 -7.15
N LEU A 448 -2.50 2.74 -8.18
CA LEU A 448 -3.20 1.50 -8.52
C LEU A 448 -2.29 0.57 -9.34
N ASN A 449 -2.71 -0.66 -9.56
CA ASN A 449 -2.04 -1.60 -10.47
C ASN A 449 -2.55 -1.44 -11.90
N GLY A 450 -1.69 -1.74 -12.87
CA GLY A 450 -2.10 -1.81 -14.27
C GLY A 450 -3.23 -2.82 -14.55
N ASN A 451 -3.35 -3.86 -13.73
CA ASN A 451 -4.39 -4.89 -13.82
C ASN A 451 -5.56 -4.71 -12.83
N SER A 452 -5.70 -3.53 -12.21
CA SER A 452 -6.82 -3.24 -11.30
C SER A 452 -8.18 -3.54 -11.95
N ASP A 453 -9.07 -4.15 -11.18
CA ASP A 453 -10.46 -4.39 -11.60
C ASP A 453 -11.19 -3.04 -11.68
N PRO A 454 -11.79 -2.68 -12.84
CA PRO A 454 -12.52 -1.43 -13.00
C PRO A 454 -13.64 -1.23 -11.97
N ALA A 455 -14.30 -2.30 -11.53
CA ALA A 455 -15.36 -2.21 -10.52
C ALA A 455 -14.80 -1.84 -9.14
N VAL A 456 -13.59 -2.34 -8.80
CA VAL A 456 -12.91 -1.98 -7.55
C VAL A 456 -12.43 -0.52 -7.60
N VAL A 457 -11.92 -0.08 -8.75
CA VAL A 457 -11.51 1.31 -8.96
C VAL A 457 -12.73 2.26 -8.85
N ASP A 458 -13.86 1.89 -9.44
CA ASP A 458 -15.12 2.65 -9.34
C ASP A 458 -15.60 2.76 -7.89
N ALA A 459 -15.57 1.68 -7.14
CA ALA A 459 -15.94 1.66 -5.72
C ALA A 459 -14.99 2.51 -4.86
N LEU A 460 -13.68 2.36 -5.04
CA LEU A 460 -12.66 3.16 -4.36
C LEU A 460 -12.88 4.66 -4.60
N MET A 461 -13.02 5.05 -5.86
CA MET A 461 -13.23 6.46 -6.20
C MET A 461 -14.53 7.01 -5.62
N THR A 462 -15.59 6.21 -5.63
CA THR A 462 -16.87 6.56 -5.01
C THR A 462 -16.73 6.82 -3.51
N ASP A 463 -16.02 5.96 -2.79
CA ASP A 463 -15.76 6.11 -1.34
C ASP A 463 -14.90 7.35 -1.06
N VAL A 464 -13.86 7.58 -1.87
CA VAL A 464 -12.98 8.76 -1.72
C VAL A 464 -13.74 10.06 -2.00
N GLU A 465 -14.59 10.11 -3.02
CA GLU A 465 -15.43 11.27 -3.36
C GLU A 465 -16.47 11.59 -2.27
N GLN A 466 -16.90 10.58 -1.51
CA GLN A 466 -17.79 10.74 -0.36
C GLN A 466 -17.08 11.13 0.93
N SER A 467 -15.75 11.16 0.95
CA SER A 467 -14.91 11.40 2.12
C SER A 467 -14.55 12.88 2.27
N PRO A 468 -15.25 13.69 3.10
CA PRO A 468 -15.03 15.13 3.17
C PRO A 468 -13.69 15.54 3.81
N TRP A 469 -12.95 14.61 4.40
CA TRP A 469 -11.58 14.82 4.89
C TRP A 469 -10.53 14.69 3.77
N LEU A 470 -10.94 14.29 2.54
CA LEU A 470 -10.10 14.17 1.37
C LEU A 470 -10.49 15.20 0.30
N ASN A 471 -9.49 15.71 -0.41
CA ASN A 471 -9.65 16.52 -1.61
C ASN A 471 -8.86 15.86 -2.74
N ILE A 472 -9.55 15.34 -3.76
CA ILE A 472 -8.89 14.68 -4.88
C ILE A 472 -8.24 15.75 -5.76
N THR A 473 -6.92 15.61 -5.95
CA THR A 473 -6.08 16.51 -6.74
C THR A 473 -5.38 15.76 -7.87
N ASP A 474 -4.78 16.51 -8.79
CA ASP A 474 -4.04 15.97 -9.92
C ASP A 474 -2.53 15.82 -9.63
N LEU A 475 -1.84 15.08 -10.50
CA LEU A 475 -0.39 14.86 -10.44
C LEU A 475 0.40 16.18 -10.53
N ASN A 476 -0.12 17.16 -11.26
CA ASN A 476 0.54 18.45 -11.38
C ASN A 476 0.49 19.23 -10.06
N THR A 477 -0.63 19.17 -9.35
CA THR A 477 -0.76 19.75 -8.01
C THR A 477 0.25 19.11 -7.04
N LEU A 478 0.36 17.77 -7.01
CA LEU A 478 1.33 17.07 -6.19
C LEU A 478 2.78 17.41 -6.61
N ASN A 479 3.05 17.45 -7.92
CA ASN A 479 4.39 17.77 -8.43
C ASN A 479 4.83 19.21 -8.12
N ASN A 480 3.88 20.12 -7.95
CA ASN A 480 4.14 21.53 -7.58
C ASN A 480 4.03 21.79 -6.08
N ALA A 481 3.59 20.83 -5.27
CA ALA A 481 3.57 20.97 -3.81
C ALA A 481 5.00 21.13 -3.25
N ASP A 482 5.10 21.70 -2.06
CA ASP A 482 6.35 21.72 -1.33
C ASP A 482 6.80 20.27 -1.02
N PRO A 483 8.06 19.90 -1.22
CA PRO A 483 8.54 18.57 -0.92
C PRO A 483 8.53 18.33 0.59
N ALA A 484 8.17 17.12 1.02
CA ALA A 484 8.35 16.70 2.41
C ALA A 484 9.85 16.63 2.77
N LEU A 485 10.68 16.15 1.83
CA LEU A 485 12.10 15.98 2.04
C LEU A 485 12.90 16.54 0.84
N SER A 486 14.08 17.12 1.13
CA SER A 486 15.02 17.60 0.12
C SER A 486 16.45 17.55 0.65
N GLY A 487 17.45 17.65 -0.24
CA GLY A 487 18.87 17.63 0.14
C GLY A 487 19.29 16.36 0.88
N ASP A 488 20.01 16.51 2.00
CA ASP A 488 20.55 15.38 2.76
C ASP A 488 19.43 14.49 3.37
N ASP A 489 18.31 15.08 3.77
CA ASP A 489 17.17 14.33 4.32
C ASP A 489 16.51 13.45 3.24
N ALA A 490 16.36 13.96 2.02
CA ALA A 490 15.88 13.16 0.89
C ALA A 490 16.88 12.08 0.49
N ALA A 491 18.18 12.36 0.54
CA ALA A 491 19.22 11.38 0.26
C ALA A 491 19.22 10.21 1.27
N ALA A 492 18.86 10.49 2.52
CA ALA A 492 18.84 9.49 3.59
C ALA A 492 17.74 8.42 3.41
N ILE A 493 16.64 8.76 2.70
CA ILE A 493 15.52 7.83 2.45
C ILE A 493 15.63 7.09 1.12
N VAL A 494 16.65 7.37 0.30
CA VAL A 494 16.89 6.63 -0.96
C VAL A 494 17.30 5.20 -0.63
N PRO A 495 16.65 4.17 -1.21
CA PRO A 495 17.02 2.77 -1.03
C PRO A 495 18.49 2.52 -1.37
N GLN A 496 19.20 1.82 -0.48
CA GLN A 496 20.63 1.47 -0.64
C GLN A 496 20.81 0.17 -1.45
N SER A 497 19.74 -0.61 -1.60
CA SER A 497 19.70 -1.85 -2.36
C SER A 497 18.73 -1.72 -3.51
N ASP A 498 19.06 -2.33 -4.66
CA ASP A 498 18.20 -2.37 -5.84
C ASP A 498 16.94 -3.25 -5.66
N GLY A 499 16.89 -4.07 -4.61
CA GLY A 499 15.74 -4.96 -4.33
C GLY A 499 15.59 -6.13 -5.32
N ILE A 500 16.51 -6.30 -6.27
CA ILE A 500 16.46 -7.40 -7.26
C ILE A 500 17.27 -8.58 -6.72
N ASN A 501 16.62 -9.77 -6.58
CA ASN A 501 17.21 -11.03 -6.13
C ASN A 501 17.60 -11.94 -7.30
#